data_a8c77edc5d485a1852a7e6f5e5318d69
#
_entry.id   a8c77edc5d485a1852a7e6f5e5318d69
#
_cell.length_a   1.000
_cell.length_b   1.000
_cell.length_c   1.000
_cell.angle_alpha   90.00
_cell.angle_beta   90.00
_cell.angle_gamma   90.00
#
_symmetry.space_group_name_H-M   'P 1'
#
loop_
_entity.id
_entity.type
_entity.pdbx_description
1 polymer ?
#
loop_
_entity_poly.entity_id
_entity_poly.type
_entity_poly.pdbx_seq_one_letter_code
_entity_poly.pdbx_strand_id
1 'polypeptide(L)'
;NRYKSNVIHWKDFIAQGKDQSMNAEPYDPQHACVVVHTGGTTGSPKGVMLTDDCFNSLAHEFIAQSNLFCRGQKLMNVMPPFIAYGYACGVHMPLVMGLHVVIIPNLDPDKLGALIWKHKPEHMFGVPAHYQQMAASPLLKKKKDLSFIRNYAAGGDSLPLGAELTVNEFLKAHNVEYPLA
;
A
#
# COMPACT_ATOMS: atom_id res chain seq x y z
N ASN A 1 -29.61 -19.01 -7.24
CA ASN A 1 -29.12 -17.73 -6.68
C ASN A 1 -29.41 -17.68 -5.18
N ARG A 2 -28.51 -18.21 -4.37
CA ARG A 2 -28.65 -18.39 -2.90
C ARG A 2 -28.58 -17.07 -2.10
N TYR A 3 -28.27 -15.94 -2.75
CA TYR A 3 -27.98 -14.66 -2.07
C TYR A 3 -28.93 -13.51 -2.42
N LYS A 4 -30.05 -13.78 -3.12
CA LYS A 4 -30.91 -12.69 -3.61
C LYS A 4 -31.77 -11.99 -2.55
N SER A 5 -31.95 -12.54 -1.35
CA SER A 5 -32.85 -11.96 -0.34
C SER A 5 -32.19 -11.01 0.65
N ASN A 6 -30.84 -11.00 0.75
CA ASN A 6 -30.13 -10.21 1.76
C ASN A 6 -29.04 -9.31 1.17
N VAL A 7 -29.06 -9.03 -0.13
CA VAL A 7 -28.08 -8.16 -0.78
C VAL A 7 -28.68 -6.77 -0.96
N ILE A 8 -28.07 -5.79 -0.32
CA ILE A 8 -28.40 -4.37 -0.51
C ILE A 8 -27.44 -3.84 -1.59
N HIS A 9 -27.96 -3.20 -2.63
CA HIS A 9 -27.10 -2.53 -3.61
C HIS A 9 -26.37 -1.35 -2.98
N TRP A 10 -25.13 -1.12 -3.41
CA TRP A 10 -24.28 -0.05 -2.87
C TRP A 10 -24.96 1.32 -2.85
N LYS A 11 -25.68 1.69 -3.90
CA LYS A 11 -26.43 2.96 -3.95
C LYS A 11 -27.50 3.07 -2.87
N ASP A 12 -28.22 1.98 -2.61
CA ASP A 12 -29.29 1.93 -1.61
C ASP A 12 -28.69 1.94 -0.20
N PHE A 13 -27.55 1.26 -0.01
CA PHE A 13 -26.81 1.29 1.25
C PHE A 13 -26.32 2.72 1.59
N ILE A 14 -25.71 3.40 0.63
CA ILE A 14 -25.28 4.80 0.83
C ILE A 14 -26.46 5.73 1.07
N ALA A 15 -27.60 5.52 0.39
CA ALA A 15 -28.78 6.33 0.58
C ALA A 15 -29.38 6.24 2.01
N GLN A 16 -29.18 5.09 2.68
CA GLN A 16 -29.64 4.93 4.09
C GLN A 16 -28.86 5.82 5.07
N GLY A 17 -27.60 6.14 4.76
CA GLY A 17 -26.78 7.06 5.58
C GLY A 17 -26.99 8.53 5.28
N LYS A 18 -27.80 8.87 4.27
CA LYS A 18 -28.09 10.26 3.94
C LYS A 18 -28.85 10.93 5.09
N ASP A 19 -28.40 12.11 5.49
CA ASP A 19 -29.01 12.90 6.57
C ASP A 19 -28.94 12.25 7.98
N GLN A 20 -28.14 11.18 8.14
CA GLN A 20 -27.86 10.59 9.43
C GLN A 20 -26.66 11.27 10.08
N SER A 21 -26.73 11.49 11.40
CA SER A 21 -25.57 11.90 12.18
C SER A 21 -24.56 10.73 12.27
N MET A 22 -23.28 11.03 12.09
CA MET A 22 -22.24 10.03 12.30
C MET A 22 -22.04 9.83 13.81
N ASN A 23 -22.47 8.68 14.30
CA ASN A 23 -22.15 8.25 15.67
C ASN A 23 -20.88 7.38 15.59
N ALA A 24 -19.76 7.94 16.05
CA ALA A 24 -18.56 7.15 16.23
C ALA A 24 -18.70 6.30 17.50
N GLU A 25 -18.37 5.02 17.41
CA GLU A 25 -18.22 4.19 18.60
C GLU A 25 -17.10 4.75 19.49
N PRO A 26 -17.24 4.66 20.83
CA PRO A 26 -16.15 5.01 21.74
C PRO A 26 -14.89 4.20 21.39
N TYR A 27 -13.74 4.87 21.47
CA TYR A 27 -12.47 4.17 21.27
C TYR A 27 -12.26 3.09 22.35
N ASP A 28 -11.99 1.88 21.91
CA ASP A 28 -11.62 0.74 22.75
C ASP A 28 -10.37 0.06 22.18
N PRO A 29 -9.21 0.13 22.86
CA PRO A 29 -7.96 -0.45 22.39
C PRO A 29 -8.02 -1.97 22.21
N GLN A 30 -8.97 -2.66 22.84
CA GLN A 30 -9.17 -4.10 22.73
C GLN A 30 -10.19 -4.49 21.67
N HIS A 31 -10.88 -3.53 21.09
CA HIS A 31 -11.87 -3.79 20.06
C HIS A 31 -11.18 -4.23 18.75
N ALA A 32 -11.57 -5.41 18.24
CA ALA A 32 -11.08 -5.90 16.96
C ALA A 32 -11.81 -5.17 15.80
N CYS A 33 -11.11 -4.31 15.09
CA CYS A 33 -11.67 -3.55 13.98
C CYS A 33 -11.57 -4.27 12.62
N VAL A 34 -10.62 -5.20 12.49
CA VAL A 34 -10.39 -5.94 11.23
C VAL A 34 -10.00 -7.38 11.52
N VAL A 35 -10.50 -8.30 10.71
CA VAL A 35 -10.04 -9.68 10.66
C VAL A 35 -9.37 -9.92 9.32
N VAL A 36 -8.08 -10.24 9.33
CA VAL A 36 -7.31 -10.57 8.11
C VAL A 36 -6.91 -12.04 8.12
N HIS A 37 -6.91 -12.68 6.96
CA HIS A 37 -6.51 -14.06 6.84
C HIS A 37 -5.00 -14.18 6.58
N THR A 38 -4.36 -15.12 7.28
CA THR A 38 -2.98 -15.49 6.97
C THR A 38 -2.94 -16.37 5.71
N GLY A 39 -1.95 -16.17 4.85
CA GLY A 39 -1.60 -17.10 3.78
C GLY A 39 -0.91 -18.33 4.39
N GLY A 40 -1.68 -19.28 4.89
CA GLY A 40 -1.12 -20.49 5.50
C GLY A 40 -0.38 -21.34 4.46
N THR A 41 0.90 -21.58 4.67
CA THR A 41 1.70 -22.53 3.88
C THR A 41 1.46 -23.99 4.29
N THR A 42 0.86 -24.24 5.46
CA THR A 42 0.78 -25.56 6.09
C THR A 42 -0.60 -25.94 6.64
N GLY A 43 -1.67 -25.17 6.36
CA GLY A 43 -2.99 -25.45 6.93
C GLY A 43 -4.08 -24.51 6.43
N SER A 44 -5.27 -24.61 7.02
CA SER A 44 -6.38 -23.69 6.73
C SER A 44 -6.00 -22.26 7.10
N PRO A 45 -6.39 -21.27 6.29
CA PRO A 45 -6.17 -19.86 6.60
C PRO A 45 -6.73 -19.51 7.99
N LYS A 46 -5.95 -18.81 8.81
CA LYS A 46 -6.37 -18.34 10.13
C LYS A 46 -6.82 -16.90 10.05
N GLY A 47 -7.96 -16.59 10.67
CA GLY A 47 -8.39 -15.20 10.85
C GLY A 47 -7.63 -14.57 12.02
N VAL A 48 -6.85 -13.54 11.74
CA VAL A 48 -6.13 -12.74 12.74
C VAL A 48 -6.95 -11.49 13.02
N MET A 49 -7.38 -11.33 14.27
CA MET A 49 -8.07 -10.12 14.74
C MET A 49 -7.04 -9.03 15.02
N LEU A 50 -7.22 -7.88 14.40
CA LEU A 50 -6.39 -6.70 14.61
C LEU A 50 -7.23 -5.59 15.22
N THR A 51 -6.69 -4.91 16.21
CA THR A 51 -7.35 -3.79 16.90
C THR A 51 -6.98 -2.46 16.24
N ASP A 52 -7.70 -1.39 16.60
CA ASP A 52 -7.36 -0.04 16.18
C ASP A 52 -5.92 0.32 16.57
N ASP A 53 -5.46 -0.11 17.74
CA ASP A 53 -4.09 0.12 18.19
C ASP A 53 -3.03 -0.54 17.30
N CYS A 54 -3.30 -1.72 16.76
CA CYS A 54 -2.36 -2.37 15.84
C CYS A 54 -2.06 -1.49 14.63
N PHE A 55 -3.08 -0.86 14.05
CA PHE A 55 -2.91 0.01 12.89
C PHE A 55 -2.33 1.37 13.24
N ASN A 56 -2.79 1.97 14.35
CA ASN A 56 -2.32 3.27 14.80
C ASN A 56 -0.86 3.22 15.22
N SER A 57 -0.45 2.18 15.97
CA SER A 57 0.95 1.97 16.38
C SER A 57 1.87 1.84 15.16
N LEU A 58 1.48 1.06 14.15
CA LEU A 58 2.24 0.93 12.92
C LEU A 58 2.46 2.29 12.23
N ALA A 59 1.41 3.10 12.12
CA ALA A 59 1.52 4.42 11.51
C ALA A 59 2.45 5.35 12.33
N HIS A 60 2.36 5.31 13.65
CA HIS A 60 3.23 6.08 14.54
C HIS A 60 4.68 5.64 14.47
N GLU A 61 4.96 4.34 14.38
CA GLU A 61 6.31 3.82 14.21
C GLU A 61 6.95 4.31 12.91
N PHE A 62 6.22 4.27 11.80
CA PHE A 62 6.71 4.82 10.53
C PHE A 62 6.99 6.33 10.61
N ILE A 63 6.12 7.10 11.27
CA ILE A 63 6.34 8.54 11.50
C ILE A 63 7.60 8.77 12.34
N ALA A 64 7.82 7.96 13.37
CA ALA A 64 8.96 8.11 14.27
C ALA A 64 10.30 7.69 13.65
N GLN A 65 10.29 6.71 12.75
CA GLN A 65 11.50 6.14 12.17
C GLN A 65 11.97 6.82 10.87
N SER A 66 11.10 7.58 10.20
CA SER A 66 11.41 8.10 8.88
C SER A 66 10.97 9.55 8.69
N ASN A 67 11.96 10.40 8.39
CA ASN A 67 11.74 11.78 7.97
C ASN A 67 11.40 11.91 6.46
N LEU A 68 11.24 10.79 5.76
CA LEU A 68 11.03 10.79 4.31
C LEU A 68 9.58 11.13 3.92
N PHE A 69 8.64 10.88 4.82
CA PHE A 69 7.22 11.13 4.58
C PHE A 69 6.84 12.57 4.95
N CYS A 70 6.32 13.31 3.97
CA CYS A 70 5.79 14.64 4.19
C CYS A 70 4.31 14.70 3.77
N ARG A 71 3.48 15.38 4.56
CA ARG A 71 2.06 15.55 4.27
C ARG A 71 1.85 16.07 2.84
N GLY A 72 0.90 15.49 2.13
CA GLY A 72 0.57 15.84 0.75
C GLY A 72 1.39 15.11 -0.32
N GLN A 73 2.46 14.39 0.05
CA GLN A 73 3.18 13.53 -0.88
C GLN A 73 2.29 12.37 -1.33
N LYS A 74 2.63 11.77 -2.46
CA LYS A 74 1.85 10.68 -3.04
C LYS A 74 2.43 9.33 -2.67
N LEU A 75 1.57 8.45 -2.19
CA LEU A 75 1.86 7.04 -2.05
C LEU A 75 1.05 6.28 -3.08
N MET A 76 1.71 5.48 -3.92
CA MET A 76 1.03 4.58 -4.85
C MET A 76 0.84 3.21 -4.20
N ASN A 77 -0.41 2.83 -3.98
CA ASN A 77 -0.76 1.52 -3.46
C ASN A 77 -1.03 0.54 -4.61
N VAL A 78 -0.12 -0.41 -4.77
CA VAL A 78 -0.19 -1.51 -5.75
C VAL A 78 -0.52 -2.84 -5.10
N MET A 79 -0.60 -2.86 -3.76
CA MET A 79 -0.90 -4.07 -3.00
C MET A 79 -2.42 -4.25 -2.85
N PRO A 80 -2.93 -5.48 -2.88
CA PRO A 80 -4.34 -5.74 -2.65
C PRO A 80 -4.78 -5.23 -1.27
N PRO A 81 -5.83 -4.38 -1.18
CA PRO A 81 -6.24 -3.76 0.09
C PRO A 81 -6.92 -4.75 1.05
N PHE A 82 -7.22 -5.97 0.61
CA PHE A 82 -7.81 -7.02 1.45
C PHE A 82 -6.80 -7.89 2.19
N ILE A 83 -5.49 -7.66 2.00
CA ILE A 83 -4.42 -8.27 2.80
C ILE A 83 -3.88 -7.24 3.80
N ALA A 84 -3.36 -7.72 4.95
CA ALA A 84 -2.87 -6.84 6.02
C ALA A 84 -1.88 -5.80 5.52
N TYR A 85 -0.89 -6.20 4.73
CA TYR A 85 0.12 -5.30 4.16
C TYR A 85 -0.49 -4.21 3.29
N GLY A 86 -1.39 -4.60 2.36
CA GLY A 86 -2.03 -3.64 1.46
C GLY A 86 -2.99 -2.69 2.17
N TYR A 87 -3.69 -3.15 3.21
CA TYR A 87 -4.56 -2.30 4.01
C TYR A 87 -3.76 -1.38 4.95
N ALA A 88 -2.89 -1.95 5.77
CA ALA A 88 -2.16 -1.18 6.78
C ALA A 88 -1.21 -0.16 6.16
N CYS A 89 -0.33 -0.59 5.24
CA CYS A 89 0.68 0.28 4.65
C CYS A 89 0.18 1.04 3.41
N GLY A 90 -0.83 0.52 2.73
CA GLY A 90 -1.33 1.11 1.48
C GLY A 90 -2.58 1.98 1.63
N VAL A 91 -3.30 1.89 2.75
CA VAL A 91 -4.53 2.67 2.99
C VAL A 91 -4.46 3.40 4.33
N HIS A 92 -4.41 2.67 5.46
CA HIS A 92 -4.54 3.26 6.78
C HIS A 92 -3.37 4.21 7.11
N MET A 93 -2.16 3.70 7.10
CA MET A 93 -0.96 4.48 7.44
C MET A 93 -0.82 5.78 6.61
N PRO A 94 -0.92 5.75 5.27
CA PRO A 94 -0.79 6.98 4.51
C PRO A 94 -1.91 7.99 4.78
N LEU A 95 -3.12 7.56 5.13
CA LEU A 95 -4.19 8.47 5.54
C LEU A 95 -3.87 9.14 6.88
N VAL A 96 -3.35 8.40 7.86
CA VAL A 96 -2.89 8.95 9.15
C VAL A 96 -1.78 9.98 8.94
N MET A 97 -0.85 9.70 8.01
CA MET A 97 0.24 10.62 7.66
C MET A 97 -0.20 11.82 6.81
N GLY A 98 -1.44 11.85 6.34
CA GLY A 98 -1.94 12.89 5.44
C GLY A 98 -1.33 12.84 4.04
N LEU A 99 -0.98 11.64 3.56
CA LEU A 99 -0.49 11.41 2.21
C LEU A 99 -1.66 11.33 1.20
N HIS A 100 -1.36 11.62 -0.04
CA HIS A 100 -2.28 11.42 -1.16
C HIS A 100 -2.12 9.98 -1.69
N VAL A 101 -3.11 9.13 -1.45
CA VAL A 101 -3.08 7.73 -1.87
C VAL A 101 -3.55 7.57 -3.31
N VAL A 102 -2.70 7.02 -4.17
CA VAL A 102 -3.05 6.61 -5.54
C VAL A 102 -3.29 5.11 -5.53
N ILE A 103 -4.54 4.69 -5.50
CA ILE A 103 -4.93 3.28 -5.47
C ILE A 103 -4.94 2.72 -6.88
N ILE A 104 -4.24 1.59 -7.07
CA ILE A 104 -4.23 0.82 -8.32
C ILE A 104 -4.92 -0.53 -8.01
N PRO A 105 -6.24 -0.61 -8.15
CA PRO A 105 -7.00 -1.77 -7.66
C PRO A 105 -6.74 -3.05 -8.45
N ASN A 106 -6.25 -2.92 -9.67
CA ASN A 106 -5.96 -4.05 -10.55
C ASN A 106 -4.66 -3.75 -11.31
N LEU A 107 -3.53 -4.09 -10.67
CA LEU A 107 -2.22 -3.85 -11.25
C LEU A 107 -1.96 -4.83 -12.41
N ASP A 108 -1.71 -4.27 -13.58
CA ASP A 108 -1.04 -4.95 -14.67
C ASP A 108 0.47 -4.70 -14.52
N PRO A 109 1.28 -5.72 -14.21
CA PRO A 109 2.72 -5.54 -13.95
C PRO A 109 3.45 -4.85 -15.11
N ASP A 110 3.07 -5.11 -16.34
CA ASP A 110 3.71 -4.50 -17.52
C ASP A 110 3.46 -2.99 -17.63
N LYS A 111 2.41 -2.50 -16.96
CA LYS A 111 2.06 -1.08 -16.90
C LYS A 111 2.66 -0.34 -15.71
N LEU A 112 3.31 -1.05 -14.78
CA LEU A 112 3.83 -0.44 -13.55
C LEU A 112 4.73 0.77 -13.84
N GLY A 113 5.68 0.64 -14.78
CA GLY A 113 6.56 1.75 -15.14
C GLY A 113 5.82 2.97 -15.70
N ALA A 114 4.75 2.74 -16.47
CA ALA A 114 3.92 3.83 -17.00
C ALA A 114 3.10 4.50 -15.89
N LEU A 115 2.61 3.72 -14.91
CA LEU A 115 1.88 4.24 -13.75
C LEU A 115 2.79 5.09 -12.86
N ILE A 116 4.01 4.60 -12.57
CA ILE A 116 5.02 5.36 -11.82
C ILE A 116 5.32 6.68 -12.53
N TRP A 117 5.58 6.64 -13.83
CA TRP A 117 5.87 7.86 -14.58
C TRP A 117 4.69 8.84 -14.63
N LYS A 118 3.47 8.33 -14.77
CA LYS A 118 2.25 9.14 -14.84
C LYS A 118 1.94 9.82 -13.52
N HIS A 119 1.98 9.06 -12.42
CA HIS A 119 1.54 9.55 -11.10
C HIS A 119 2.65 10.20 -10.31
N LYS A 120 3.92 9.88 -10.61
CA LYS A 120 5.12 10.35 -9.90
C LYS A 120 4.97 10.21 -8.38
N PRO A 121 4.71 8.99 -7.88
CA PRO A 121 4.58 8.77 -6.43
C PRO A 121 5.95 8.88 -5.77
N GLU A 122 6.02 9.62 -4.68
CA GLU A 122 7.20 9.70 -3.84
C GLU A 122 7.40 8.40 -3.05
N HIS A 123 6.32 7.69 -2.75
CA HIS A 123 6.32 6.48 -1.94
C HIS A 123 5.59 5.33 -2.63
N MET A 124 6.11 4.13 -2.45
CA MET A 124 5.44 2.89 -2.88
C MET A 124 5.85 1.73 -1.96
N PHE A 125 4.86 0.98 -1.48
CA PHE A 125 5.07 -0.29 -0.82
C PHE A 125 4.68 -1.42 -1.77
N GLY A 126 5.59 -2.39 -1.92
CA GLY A 126 5.37 -3.47 -2.86
C GLY A 126 6.15 -4.73 -2.50
N VAL A 127 6.01 -5.77 -3.31
CA VAL A 127 6.85 -6.97 -3.22
C VAL A 127 8.07 -6.82 -4.12
N PRO A 128 9.16 -7.59 -3.90
CA PRO A 128 10.39 -7.52 -4.70
C PRO A 128 10.15 -7.56 -6.22
N ALA A 129 9.21 -8.39 -6.67
CA ALA A 129 8.85 -8.51 -8.09
C ALA A 129 8.40 -7.18 -8.72
N HIS A 130 7.72 -6.31 -7.97
CA HIS A 130 7.31 -4.99 -8.47
C HIS A 130 8.52 -4.11 -8.80
N TYR A 131 9.55 -4.13 -7.97
CA TYR A 131 10.75 -3.31 -8.16
C TYR A 131 11.65 -3.86 -9.27
N GLN A 132 11.73 -5.18 -9.41
CA GLN A 132 12.38 -5.80 -10.56
C GLN A 132 11.68 -5.41 -11.87
N GLN A 133 10.35 -5.45 -11.90
CA GLN A 133 9.54 -5.01 -13.04
C GLN A 133 9.72 -3.51 -13.34
N MET A 134 9.78 -2.68 -12.32
CA MET A 134 10.09 -1.26 -12.44
C MET A 134 11.45 -1.05 -13.11
N ALA A 135 12.50 -1.68 -12.60
CA ALA A 135 13.86 -1.57 -13.13
C ALA A 135 13.98 -2.16 -14.55
N ALA A 136 13.16 -3.16 -14.90
CA ALA A 136 13.11 -3.74 -16.24
C ALA A 136 12.34 -2.85 -17.25
N SER A 137 11.53 -1.89 -16.80
CA SER A 137 10.63 -1.10 -17.63
C SER A 137 11.36 -0.34 -18.75
N PRO A 138 11.03 -0.61 -20.04
CA PRO A 138 11.64 0.11 -21.17
C PRO A 138 11.33 1.61 -21.15
N LEU A 139 10.16 1.98 -20.59
CA LEU A 139 9.78 3.39 -20.45
C LEU A 139 10.66 4.10 -19.44
N LEU A 140 10.84 3.53 -18.25
CA LEU A 140 11.61 4.17 -17.17
C LEU A 140 13.10 4.20 -17.50
N LYS A 141 13.64 3.18 -18.15
CA LYS A 141 15.04 3.18 -18.64
C LYS A 141 15.37 4.34 -19.59
N LYS A 142 14.36 4.88 -20.29
CA LYS A 142 14.52 6.04 -21.17
C LYS A 142 14.41 7.37 -20.42
N LYS A 143 13.95 7.36 -19.17
CA LYS A 143 13.83 8.56 -18.34
C LYS A 143 15.15 8.80 -17.62
N LYS A 144 15.63 10.03 -17.66
CA LYS A 144 16.90 10.38 -17.03
C LYS A 144 16.76 10.74 -15.54
N ASP A 145 15.54 11.03 -15.10
CA ASP A 145 15.30 11.58 -13.79
C ASP A 145 14.05 10.97 -13.14
N LEU A 146 14.25 10.27 -12.04
CA LEU A 146 13.24 9.73 -11.15
C LEU A 146 13.43 10.26 -9.72
N SER A 147 14.04 11.42 -9.56
CA SER A 147 14.37 12.04 -8.27
C SER A 147 13.15 12.34 -7.38
N PHE A 148 11.94 12.24 -7.92
CA PHE A 148 10.71 12.30 -7.13
C PHE A 148 10.55 11.09 -6.19
N ILE A 149 11.20 9.95 -6.46
CA ILE A 149 11.15 8.77 -5.62
C ILE A 149 11.91 9.02 -4.33
N ARG A 150 11.24 8.84 -3.18
CA ARG A 150 11.82 9.07 -1.86
C ARG A 150 11.90 7.81 -1.01
N ASN A 151 10.84 7.01 -0.99
CA ASN A 151 10.81 5.77 -0.23
C ASN A 151 10.03 4.71 -0.98
N TYR A 152 10.76 3.79 -1.59
CA TYR A 152 10.23 2.57 -2.16
C TYR A 152 10.70 1.42 -1.27
N ALA A 153 9.75 0.69 -0.68
CA ALA A 153 10.06 -0.37 0.28
C ALA A 153 9.49 -1.71 -0.15
N ALA A 154 10.32 -2.73 -0.10
CA ALA A 154 9.96 -4.10 -0.42
C ALA A 154 9.58 -4.88 0.85
N GLY A 155 8.49 -5.64 0.77
CA GLY A 155 8.05 -6.49 1.88
C GLY A 155 7.17 -7.63 1.38
N GLY A 156 6.83 -8.57 2.28
CA GLY A 156 5.89 -9.65 2.01
C GLY A 156 6.48 -10.84 1.25
N ASP A 157 7.72 -10.75 0.77
CA ASP A 157 8.45 -11.83 0.13
C ASP A 157 9.96 -11.64 0.32
N SER A 158 10.74 -12.69 0.04
CA SER A 158 12.22 -12.62 0.09
C SER A 158 12.78 -11.73 -1.03
N LEU A 159 13.72 -10.85 -0.68
CA LEU A 159 14.45 -10.03 -1.64
C LEU A 159 15.87 -10.61 -1.83
N PRO A 160 16.14 -11.33 -2.93
CA PRO A 160 17.48 -11.83 -3.22
C PRO A 160 18.46 -10.67 -3.42
N LEU A 161 19.67 -10.78 -2.85
CA LEU A 161 20.70 -9.74 -2.91
C LEU A 161 20.97 -9.25 -4.35
N GLY A 162 21.01 -10.16 -5.33
CA GLY A 162 21.22 -9.77 -6.73
C GLY A 162 20.09 -8.91 -7.30
N ALA A 163 18.84 -9.15 -6.87
CA ALA A 163 17.70 -8.34 -7.26
C ALA A 163 17.74 -6.96 -6.61
N GLU A 164 18.07 -6.90 -5.33
CA GLU A 164 18.26 -5.65 -4.59
C GLU A 164 19.33 -4.77 -5.23
N LEU A 165 20.51 -5.33 -5.49
CA LEU A 165 21.62 -4.63 -6.15
C LEU A 165 21.19 -4.06 -7.51
N THR A 166 20.53 -4.87 -8.34
CA THR A 166 20.05 -4.43 -9.66
C THR A 166 19.08 -3.27 -9.58
N VAL A 167 18.13 -3.33 -8.62
CA VAL A 167 17.16 -2.25 -8.42
C VAL A 167 17.86 -1.00 -7.90
N ASN A 168 18.78 -1.12 -6.97
CA ASN A 168 19.50 0.03 -6.40
C ASN A 168 20.44 0.70 -7.42
N GLU A 169 21.10 -0.07 -8.28
CA GLU A 169 21.86 0.48 -9.42
C GLU A 169 20.95 1.24 -10.38
N PHE A 170 19.76 0.70 -10.68
CA PHE A 170 18.79 1.38 -11.51
C PHE A 170 18.33 2.71 -10.86
N LEU A 171 17.96 2.70 -9.58
CA LEU A 171 17.53 3.90 -8.86
C LEU A 171 18.63 4.98 -8.87
N LYS A 172 19.86 4.59 -8.53
CA LYS A 172 21.02 5.49 -8.55
C LYS A 172 21.29 6.08 -9.93
N ALA A 173 21.20 5.28 -10.99
CA ALA A 173 21.40 5.75 -12.37
C ALA A 173 20.31 6.75 -12.83
N HIS A 174 19.20 6.85 -12.11
CA HIS A 174 18.08 7.72 -12.39
C HIS A 174 17.88 8.84 -11.36
N ASN A 175 18.95 9.22 -10.64
CA ASN A 175 19.00 10.31 -9.66
C ASN A 175 18.08 10.11 -8.45
N VAL A 176 17.77 8.88 -8.08
CA VAL A 176 17.07 8.59 -6.83
C VAL A 176 18.07 8.61 -5.69
N GLU A 177 17.78 9.39 -4.66
CA GLU A 177 18.69 9.62 -3.53
C GLU A 177 18.73 8.41 -2.58
N TYR A 178 17.58 7.76 -2.39
CA TYR A 178 17.43 6.69 -1.41
C TYR A 178 17.36 5.32 -2.09
N PRO A 179 18.04 4.30 -1.54
CA PRO A 179 17.95 2.94 -2.05
C PRO A 179 16.57 2.32 -1.75
N LEU A 180 16.30 1.17 -2.34
CA LEU A 180 15.17 0.33 -1.97
C LEU A 180 15.34 -0.13 -0.51
N ALA A 181 14.29 0.07 0.30
CA ALA A 181 14.24 -0.31 1.71
C ALA A 181 13.59 -1.70 1.91
#